data_332a80936cec74cf6dba1f4af5d7147a
#
_entry.id   332a80936cec74cf6dba1f4af5d7147a
#
_cell.length_a   1.000
_cell.length_b   1.000
_cell.length_c   1.000
_cell.angle_alpha   90.00
_cell.angle_beta   90.00
_cell.angle_gamma   90.00
#
_symmetry.space_group_name_H-M   'P 1'
#
loop_
_entity.id
_entity.type
_entity.pdbx_description
1 polymer ?
#
loop_
_entity_poly.entity_id
_entity_poly.type
_entity_poly.pdbx_seq_one_letter_code
_entity_poly.pdbx_strand_id
1 'polypeptide(L)'
;MPPTDRDATVSALRAFFVNPPAGTVAVYLFGSVARAESAPRSDVDVAILFDQDPPRTLEGLHLGLADELQRTLGRRVDLISLNHAPADLVHRVLHDGILVCERSRSARIRFEVRLRNEYFDLEPIRKMYRRTAAQGAATH
;
A
#
# COMPACT_ATOMS: atom_id res chain seq x y z
N MET A 1 3.06 14.50 -25.33
CA MET A 1 1.85 14.07 -24.62
C MET A 1 1.88 14.51 -23.17
N PRO A 2 0.80 15.02 -22.63
CA PRO A 2 0.77 15.30 -21.19
C PRO A 2 0.90 14.00 -20.39
N PRO A 3 1.53 14.02 -19.22
CA PRO A 3 1.64 12.83 -18.39
C PRO A 3 0.24 12.36 -17.96
N THR A 4 0.08 11.04 -17.78
CA THR A 4 -1.16 10.49 -17.24
C THR A 4 -1.30 10.87 -15.76
N ASP A 5 -2.53 10.71 -15.22
CA ASP A 5 -2.76 10.91 -13.79
C ASP A 5 -1.82 10.03 -12.95
N ARG A 6 -1.63 8.78 -13.36
CA ARG A 6 -0.69 7.87 -12.71
C ARG A 6 0.73 8.40 -12.74
N ASP A 7 1.22 8.81 -13.92
CA ASP A 7 2.59 9.28 -14.07
C ASP A 7 2.84 10.55 -13.27
N ALA A 8 1.90 11.50 -13.30
CA ALA A 8 1.99 12.73 -12.53
C ALA A 8 1.99 12.44 -11.02
N THR A 9 1.15 11.53 -10.57
CA THR A 9 1.07 11.15 -9.16
C THR A 9 2.35 10.45 -8.71
N VAL A 10 2.88 9.53 -9.51
CA VAL A 10 4.15 8.86 -9.20
C VAL A 10 5.29 9.87 -9.08
N SER A 11 5.38 10.82 -10.02
CA SER A 11 6.41 11.86 -9.98
C SER A 11 6.30 12.73 -8.74
N ALA A 12 5.09 13.13 -8.38
CA ALA A 12 4.85 13.94 -7.19
C ALA A 12 5.19 13.19 -5.90
N LEU A 13 4.83 11.91 -5.83
CA LEU A 13 5.17 11.06 -4.68
C LEU A 13 6.68 10.85 -4.56
N ARG A 14 7.36 10.61 -5.66
CA ARG A 14 8.84 10.45 -5.64
C ARG A 14 9.53 11.71 -5.15
N ALA A 15 9.06 12.88 -5.58
CA ALA A 15 9.57 14.14 -5.10
C ALA A 15 9.33 14.33 -3.60
N PHE A 16 8.12 13.99 -3.14
CA PHE A 16 7.76 14.10 -1.73
C PHE A 16 8.60 13.17 -0.85
N PHE A 17 8.85 11.94 -1.30
CA PHE A 17 9.57 10.92 -0.53
C PHE A 17 11.08 10.91 -0.80
N VAL A 18 11.65 11.97 -1.33
CA VAL A 18 13.11 12.11 -1.41
C VAL A 18 13.74 11.97 -0.01
N ASN A 19 13.06 12.52 1.01
CA ASN A 19 13.44 12.35 2.41
C ASN A 19 12.29 11.62 3.13
N PRO A 20 12.23 10.28 3.04
CA PRO A 20 11.14 9.53 3.65
C PRO A 20 11.24 9.53 5.18
N PRO A 21 10.14 9.22 5.90
CA PRO A 21 10.18 9.09 7.35
C PRO A 21 11.24 8.08 7.80
N ALA A 22 11.78 8.28 9.01
CA ALA A 22 12.75 7.35 9.60
C ALA A 22 12.19 5.94 9.64
N GLY A 23 13.02 4.95 9.31
CA GLY A 23 12.61 3.55 9.30
C GLY A 23 11.88 3.10 8.05
N THR A 24 11.66 3.98 7.08
CA THR A 24 11.03 3.61 5.80
C THR A 24 11.93 2.67 5.02
N VAL A 25 11.40 1.52 4.62
CA VAL A 25 12.08 0.59 3.70
C VAL A 25 11.65 0.88 2.26
N ALA A 26 10.35 1.05 2.03
CA ALA A 26 9.80 1.28 0.71
C ALA A 26 8.45 1.98 0.79
N VAL A 27 8.07 2.64 -0.30
CA VAL A 27 6.77 3.31 -0.46
C VAL A 27 6.17 2.84 -1.78
N TYR A 28 4.88 2.53 -1.77
CA TYR A 28 4.14 2.03 -2.93
C TYR A 28 2.91 2.89 -3.19
N LEU A 29 2.64 3.16 -4.46
CA LEU A 29 1.34 3.64 -4.92
C LEU A 29 0.51 2.42 -5.31
N PHE A 30 -0.72 2.31 -4.80
CA PHE A 30 -1.61 1.20 -5.15
C PHE A 30 -3.02 1.71 -5.43
N GLY A 31 -3.97 0.81 -5.63
CA GLY A 31 -5.35 1.17 -5.89
C GLY A 31 -5.60 1.67 -7.31
N SER A 32 -6.70 2.41 -7.50
CA SER A 32 -7.18 2.79 -8.82
C SER A 32 -6.20 3.67 -9.60
N VAL A 33 -5.49 4.57 -8.93
CA VAL A 33 -4.50 5.42 -9.62
C VAL A 33 -3.35 4.57 -10.16
N ALA A 34 -2.85 3.62 -9.37
CA ALA A 34 -1.79 2.71 -9.81
C ALA A 34 -2.20 1.85 -11.00
N ARG A 35 -3.47 1.43 -11.04
CA ARG A 35 -4.02 0.63 -12.14
C ARG A 35 -4.43 1.47 -13.35
N ALA A 36 -4.28 2.80 -13.28
CA ALA A 36 -4.72 3.73 -14.31
C ALA A 36 -6.24 3.66 -14.58
N GLU A 37 -7.02 3.36 -13.54
CA GLU A 37 -8.48 3.27 -13.58
C GLU A 37 -9.15 4.42 -12.82
N SER A 38 -8.38 5.43 -12.44
CA SER A 38 -8.87 6.51 -11.59
C SER A 38 -9.68 7.53 -12.37
N ALA A 39 -10.69 8.09 -11.70
CA ALA A 39 -11.30 9.36 -12.11
C ALA A 39 -10.40 10.53 -11.67
N PRO A 40 -10.58 11.75 -12.23
CA PRO A 40 -9.68 12.88 -11.92
C PRO A 40 -9.54 13.24 -10.44
N ARG A 41 -10.51 12.88 -9.59
CA ARG A 41 -10.50 13.15 -8.16
C ARG A 41 -10.51 11.90 -7.30
N SER A 42 -10.10 10.77 -7.86
CA SER A 42 -9.96 9.53 -7.10
C SER A 42 -8.97 9.70 -5.96
N ASP A 43 -9.19 9.00 -4.85
CA ASP A 43 -8.25 8.98 -3.74
C ASP A 43 -6.92 8.36 -4.20
N VAL A 44 -5.84 8.84 -3.61
CA VAL A 44 -4.51 8.30 -3.86
C VAL A 44 -4.18 7.35 -2.71
N ASP A 45 -3.94 6.08 -3.03
CA ASP A 45 -3.65 5.04 -2.05
C ASP A 45 -2.15 4.82 -1.96
N VAL A 46 -1.56 5.08 -0.80
CA VAL A 46 -0.13 4.98 -0.56
C VAL A 46 0.14 4.01 0.59
N ALA A 47 1.07 3.10 0.38
CA ALA A 47 1.49 2.13 1.39
C ALA A 47 2.96 2.33 1.71
N ILE A 48 3.28 2.34 3.00
CA ILE A 48 4.66 2.45 3.47
C ILE A 48 5.04 1.15 4.18
N LEU A 49 6.20 0.62 3.83
CA LEU A 49 6.81 -0.51 4.52
C LEU A 49 7.92 0.01 5.43
N PHE A 50 7.85 -0.32 6.70
CA PHE A 50 8.84 0.06 7.71
C PHE A 50 9.72 -1.13 8.10
N ASP A 51 10.97 -0.86 8.50
CA ASP A 51 11.90 -1.89 8.96
C ASP A 51 11.47 -2.49 10.30
N GLN A 52 10.75 -1.72 11.11
CA GLN A 52 10.15 -2.17 12.36
C GLN A 52 8.68 -1.79 12.36
N ASP A 53 7.84 -2.62 12.97
CA ASP A 53 6.41 -2.32 13.05
C ASP A 53 6.19 -1.01 13.79
N PRO A 54 5.55 -0.01 13.16
CA PRO A 54 5.28 1.25 13.84
C PRO A 54 4.25 1.04 14.96
N PRO A 55 4.34 1.81 16.05
CA PRO A 55 3.34 1.72 17.11
C PRO A 55 1.93 2.04 16.59
N ARG A 56 0.91 1.35 17.12
CA ARG A 56 -0.50 1.61 16.76
C ARG A 56 -1.04 2.80 17.56
N THR A 57 -0.34 3.93 17.49
CA THR A 57 -0.71 5.21 18.08
C THR A 57 -1.00 6.19 16.95
N LEU A 58 -1.51 7.38 17.30
CA LEU A 58 -1.74 8.42 16.29
C LEU A 58 -0.45 8.79 15.55
N GLU A 59 0.69 8.84 16.26
CA GLU A 59 1.99 9.08 15.64
C GLU A 59 2.41 7.92 14.75
N GLY A 60 2.22 6.69 15.22
CA GLY A 60 2.54 5.48 14.45
C GLY A 60 1.67 5.29 13.22
N LEU A 61 0.48 5.91 13.20
CA LEU A 61 -0.40 5.93 12.03
C LEU A 61 -0.02 7.03 11.03
N HIS A 62 0.93 7.88 11.35
CA HIS A 62 1.46 8.93 10.47
C HIS A 62 0.38 9.86 9.90
N LEU A 63 -0.58 10.29 10.75
CA LEU A 63 -1.66 11.17 10.32
C LEU A 63 -1.15 12.52 9.80
N GLY A 64 -0.10 13.05 10.44
CA GLY A 64 0.54 14.29 9.97
C GLY A 64 1.13 14.14 8.56
N LEU A 65 1.72 12.99 8.26
CA LEU A 65 2.26 12.69 6.95
C LEU A 65 1.16 12.63 5.89
N ALA A 66 0.03 12.01 6.22
CA ALA A 66 -1.13 11.96 5.33
C ALA A 66 -1.64 13.37 5.01
N ASP A 67 -1.71 14.24 6.01
CA ASP A 67 -2.13 15.64 5.82
C ASP A 67 -1.16 16.40 4.91
N GLU A 68 0.13 16.22 5.09
CA GLU A 68 1.13 16.83 4.23
C GLU A 68 1.01 16.35 2.79
N LEU A 69 0.82 15.05 2.60
CA LEU A 69 0.61 14.46 1.28
C LEU A 69 -0.63 15.03 0.60
N GLN A 70 -1.73 15.13 1.33
CA GLN A 70 -2.97 15.68 0.79
C GLN A 70 -2.80 17.13 0.34
N ARG A 71 -2.09 17.93 1.12
CA ARG A 71 -1.80 19.32 0.73
C ARG A 71 -0.92 19.39 -0.50
N THR A 72 0.12 18.52 -0.57
CA THR A 72 1.06 18.49 -1.68
C THR A 72 0.41 18.04 -2.97
N LEU A 73 -0.41 17.00 -2.91
CA LEU A 73 -1.07 16.43 -4.09
C LEU A 73 -2.38 17.14 -4.46
N GLY A 74 -2.96 17.91 -3.53
CA GLY A 74 -4.27 18.52 -3.73
C GLY A 74 -5.40 17.51 -3.85
N ARG A 75 -5.23 16.31 -3.28
CA ARG A 75 -6.18 15.20 -3.35
C ARG A 75 -6.21 14.48 -2.02
N ARG A 76 -7.30 13.76 -1.78
CA ARG A 76 -7.38 12.87 -0.63
C ARG A 76 -6.40 11.73 -0.78
N VAL A 77 -5.69 11.42 0.31
CA VAL A 77 -4.69 10.35 0.35
C VAL A 77 -5.05 9.37 1.46
N ASP A 78 -5.16 8.10 1.10
CA ASP A 78 -5.24 7.00 2.05
C ASP A 78 -3.83 6.45 2.26
N LEU A 79 -3.30 6.65 3.45
CA LEU A 79 -1.95 6.21 3.80
C LEU A 79 -2.05 5.03 4.76
N ILE A 80 -1.46 3.90 4.38
CA ILE A 80 -1.44 2.70 5.22
C ILE A 80 0.00 2.25 5.49
N SER A 81 0.17 1.54 6.61
CA SER A 81 1.40 0.79 6.90
C SER A 81 1.23 -0.64 6.42
N LEU A 82 2.12 -1.12 5.55
CA LEU A 82 2.09 -2.52 5.12
C LEU A 82 2.35 -3.48 6.26
N ASN A 83 3.09 -3.05 7.28
CA ASN A 83 3.40 -3.87 8.44
C ASN A 83 2.15 -4.31 9.20
N HIS A 84 1.09 -3.49 9.17
CA HIS A 84 -0.16 -3.76 9.87
C HIS A 84 -1.33 -4.10 8.96
N ALA A 85 -1.11 -4.12 7.65
CA ALA A 85 -2.19 -4.36 6.69
C ALA A 85 -2.60 -5.84 6.68
N PRO A 86 -3.88 -6.14 6.40
CA PRO A 86 -4.30 -7.53 6.19
C PRO A 86 -3.56 -8.17 5.02
N ALA A 87 -3.36 -9.48 5.08
CA ALA A 87 -2.56 -10.19 4.09
C ALA A 87 -3.10 -10.05 2.66
N ASP A 88 -4.42 -10.01 2.47
CA ASP A 88 -5.01 -9.81 1.15
C ASP A 88 -4.67 -8.44 0.58
N LEU A 89 -4.65 -7.41 1.41
CA LEU A 89 -4.29 -6.05 0.99
C LEU A 89 -2.80 -5.98 0.66
N VAL A 90 -1.95 -6.57 1.49
CA VAL A 90 -0.50 -6.67 1.23
C VAL A 90 -0.26 -7.33 -0.13
N HIS A 91 -0.94 -8.44 -0.40
CA HIS A 91 -0.80 -9.14 -1.67
C HIS A 91 -1.17 -8.24 -2.85
N ARG A 92 -2.27 -7.48 -2.75
CA ARG A 92 -2.68 -6.56 -3.81
C ARG A 92 -1.66 -5.45 -4.03
N VAL A 93 -1.13 -4.89 -2.95
CA VAL A 93 -0.11 -3.83 -3.04
C VAL A 93 1.14 -4.35 -3.74
N LEU A 94 1.62 -5.54 -3.38
CA LEU A 94 2.83 -6.11 -3.97
C LEU A 94 2.62 -6.57 -5.42
N HIS A 95 1.38 -6.94 -5.77
CA HIS A 95 1.05 -7.40 -7.12
C HIS A 95 0.80 -6.23 -8.09
N ASP A 96 -0.05 -5.29 -7.69
CA ASP A 96 -0.51 -4.20 -8.57
C ASP A 96 0.18 -2.87 -8.30
N GLY A 97 0.84 -2.72 -7.16
CA GLY A 97 1.42 -1.46 -6.74
C GLY A 97 2.65 -1.06 -7.54
N ILE A 98 2.90 0.23 -7.53
CA ILE A 98 4.08 0.83 -8.15
C ILE A 98 5.04 1.25 -7.05
N LEU A 99 6.28 0.76 -7.12
CA LEU A 99 7.32 1.18 -6.17
C LEU A 99 7.67 2.65 -6.42
N VAL A 100 7.39 3.48 -5.43
CA VAL A 100 7.65 4.92 -5.50
C VAL A 100 9.07 5.22 -5.05
N CYS A 101 9.46 4.67 -3.91
CA CYS A 101 10.84 4.81 -3.43
C CYS A 101 11.24 3.60 -2.60
N GLU A 102 12.55 3.37 -2.49
CA GLU A 102 13.14 2.37 -1.60
C GLU A 102 14.42 2.93 -1.00
N ARG A 103 14.66 2.66 0.27
CA ARG A 103 15.92 3.03 0.92
C ARG A 103 16.95 1.93 0.84
N SER A 104 16.51 0.66 0.85
CA SER A 104 17.36 -0.51 0.73
C SER A 104 16.64 -1.56 -0.09
N ARG A 105 17.19 -1.84 -1.27
CA ARG A 105 16.63 -2.83 -2.17
C ARG A 105 16.62 -4.23 -1.53
N SER A 106 17.71 -4.60 -0.87
CA SER A 106 17.81 -5.91 -0.22
C SER A 106 16.81 -6.05 0.93
N ALA A 107 16.63 -5.02 1.73
CA ALA A 107 15.64 -5.01 2.81
C ALA A 107 14.22 -5.10 2.23
N ARG A 108 13.92 -4.34 1.18
CA ARG A 108 12.61 -4.40 0.50
C ARG A 108 12.33 -5.81 0.00
N ILE A 109 13.27 -6.43 -0.69
CA ILE A 109 13.09 -7.79 -1.23
C ILE A 109 12.84 -8.79 -0.11
N ARG A 110 13.59 -8.73 0.99
CA ARG A 110 13.40 -9.63 2.13
C ARG A 110 12.00 -9.49 2.73
N PHE A 111 11.53 -8.25 2.92
CA PHE A 111 10.20 -8.01 3.46
C PHE A 111 9.11 -8.49 2.51
N GLU A 112 9.25 -8.23 1.21
CA GLU A 112 8.29 -8.68 0.22
C GLU A 112 8.18 -10.21 0.17
N VAL A 113 9.32 -10.89 0.21
CA VAL A 113 9.33 -12.36 0.21
C VAL A 113 8.64 -12.90 1.45
N ARG A 114 8.94 -12.34 2.62
CA ARG A 114 8.30 -12.75 3.87
C ARG A 114 6.78 -12.56 3.82
N LEU A 115 6.33 -11.39 3.36
CA LEU A 115 4.91 -11.07 3.28
C LEU A 115 4.18 -11.96 2.27
N ARG A 116 4.80 -12.27 1.14
CA ARG A 116 4.24 -13.19 0.16
C ARG A 116 4.15 -14.61 0.71
N ASN A 117 5.17 -15.08 1.42
CA ASN A 117 5.16 -16.39 2.04
C ASN A 117 4.03 -16.50 3.07
N GLU A 118 3.84 -15.49 3.91
CA GLU A 118 2.73 -15.44 4.85
C GLU A 118 1.38 -15.52 4.14
N TYR A 119 1.22 -14.82 3.02
CA TYR A 119 0.00 -14.88 2.22
C TYR A 119 -0.26 -16.29 1.67
N PHE A 120 0.75 -16.92 1.08
CA PHE A 120 0.60 -18.26 0.52
C PHE A 120 0.37 -19.32 1.59
N ASP A 121 1.01 -19.21 2.74
CA ASP A 121 0.81 -20.11 3.88
C ASP A 121 -0.63 -20.12 4.37
N LEU A 122 -1.33 -19.00 4.25
CA LEU A 122 -2.73 -18.86 4.67
C LEU A 122 -3.73 -19.15 3.53
N GLU A 123 -3.28 -19.33 2.30
CA GLU A 123 -4.15 -19.51 1.14
C GLU A 123 -5.12 -20.69 1.28
N PRO A 124 -4.70 -21.89 1.73
CA PRO A 124 -5.63 -22.99 1.93
C PRO A 124 -6.74 -22.66 2.94
N ILE A 125 -6.40 -21.95 4.01
CA ILE A 125 -7.35 -21.54 5.04
C ILE A 125 -8.34 -20.54 4.47
N ARG A 126 -7.87 -19.55 3.69
CA ARG A 126 -8.74 -18.56 3.04
C ARG A 126 -9.74 -19.22 2.09
N LYS A 127 -9.28 -20.19 1.31
CA LYS A 127 -10.15 -20.93 0.39
C LYS A 127 -11.22 -21.69 1.16
N MET A 128 -10.87 -22.28 2.28
CA MET A 128 -11.82 -22.98 3.14
C MET A 128 -12.89 -22.02 3.68
N TYR A 129 -12.51 -20.85 4.19
CA TYR A 129 -13.45 -19.85 4.70
C TYR A 129 -14.38 -19.33 3.61
N ARG A 130 -13.85 -19.05 2.42
CA ARG A 130 -14.67 -18.59 1.29
C ARG A 130 -15.70 -19.65 0.89
N ARG A 131 -15.31 -20.91 0.86
CA ARG A 131 -16.20 -22.03 0.54
C ARG A 131 -17.30 -22.17 1.58
N THR A 132 -16.96 -22.11 2.86
CA THR A 132 -17.93 -22.19 3.96
C THR A 132 -18.91 -21.02 3.90
N ALA A 133 -18.44 -19.81 3.67
CA ALA A 133 -19.30 -18.65 3.54
C ALA A 133 -20.27 -18.78 2.36
N ALA A 134 -19.81 -19.28 1.21
CA ALA A 134 -20.65 -19.53 0.05
C ALA A 134 -21.71 -20.58 0.34
N GLN A 135 -21.35 -21.66 1.02
CA GLN A 135 -22.31 -22.70 1.42
C GLN A 135 -23.34 -22.17 2.42
N GLY A 136 -22.89 -21.37 3.39
CA GLY A 136 -23.79 -20.71 4.33
C GLY A 136 -24.78 -19.78 3.66
N ALA A 137 -24.34 -19.02 2.68
CA ALA A 137 -25.21 -18.13 1.89
C ALA A 137 -26.23 -18.94 1.05
N ALA A 138 -25.80 -20.10 0.55
CA ALA A 138 -26.66 -20.95 -0.28
C ALA A 138 -27.75 -21.68 0.52
N THR A 139 -27.59 -21.80 1.84
CA THR A 139 -28.59 -22.48 2.70
C THR A 139 -29.65 -21.55 3.26
N HIS A 140 -29.54 -20.28 2.99
CA HIS A 140 -30.51 -19.26 3.34
C HIS A 140 -31.38 -18.89 2.14
#